data_b6952195fcbd7134aad691bfeec48781
#
_entry.id   b6952195fcbd7134aad691bfeec48781
#
_cell.length_a   1.000
_cell.length_b   1.000
_cell.length_c   1.000
_cell.angle_alpha   90.00
_cell.angle_beta   90.00
_cell.angle_gamma   90.00
#
_symmetry.space_group_name_H-M   'P 1'
#
loop_
_entity.id
_entity.type
_entity.pdbx_description
1 polymer ?
#
loop_
_entity_poly.entity_id
_entity_poly.type
_entity_poly.pdbx_seq_one_letter_code
_entity_poly.pdbx_strand_id
1 'polypeptide(L)'
;MKYIVQATAVWDFIYLPGSNSAIQAPGGAGFYAMCGMKVWEDAIEIVTGTGSDYLPNIKEWYDNNHLSIDGFLFKEKETPRTIVRYFSEDSREEIRELGIKHYDNIEASPQEVAPFLQGAAGIYIFKNENPTYWSEMLSLLQNHEIPVMWE
;
A
#
# COMPACT_ATOMS: atom_id res chain seq x y z
N MET A 1 16.29 -12.85 4.90
CA MET A 1 14.95 -13.10 4.29
C MET A 1 14.13 -11.84 4.53
N LYS A 2 13.29 -11.44 3.60
CA LYS A 2 12.46 -10.24 3.74
C LYS A 2 10.97 -10.59 3.66
N TYR A 3 10.15 -9.79 4.29
CA TYR A 3 8.69 -9.86 4.15
C TYR A 3 8.22 -8.83 3.13
N ILE A 4 7.25 -9.22 2.32
CA ILE A 4 6.67 -8.37 1.29
C ILE A 4 5.30 -7.87 1.76
N VAL A 5 5.05 -6.58 1.58
CA VAL A 5 3.73 -5.98 1.76
C VAL A 5 3.24 -5.49 0.40
N GLN A 6 2.23 -6.13 -0.15
CA GLN A 6 1.61 -5.74 -1.42
C GLN A 6 0.30 -5.01 -1.15
N ALA A 7 0.24 -3.76 -1.55
CA ALA A 7 -0.93 -2.90 -1.44
C ALA A 7 -0.74 -1.62 -2.27
N THR A 8 -1.75 -0.77 -2.34
CA THR A 8 -1.65 0.55 -2.99
C THR A 8 -1.27 1.61 -1.96
N ALA A 9 -0.19 2.36 -2.22
CA ALA A 9 0.15 3.53 -1.42
C ALA A 9 -0.77 4.69 -1.77
N VAL A 10 -1.28 5.38 -0.75
CA VAL A 10 -2.21 6.49 -0.89
C VAL A 10 -1.81 7.66 -0.01
N TRP A 11 -2.37 8.84 -0.28
CA TRP A 11 -2.39 9.98 0.63
C TRP A 11 -3.74 10.06 1.33
N ASP A 12 -3.73 10.06 2.66
CA ASP A 12 -4.91 10.31 3.46
C ASP A 12 -4.99 11.80 3.83
N PHE A 13 -6.13 12.42 3.54
CA PHE A 13 -6.47 13.78 3.94
C PHE A 13 -7.52 13.70 5.05
N ILE A 14 -7.06 13.82 6.29
CA ILE A 14 -7.84 13.57 7.49
C ILE A 14 -8.41 14.87 8.04
N TYR A 15 -9.72 14.99 8.05
CA TYR A 15 -10.45 16.10 8.67
C TYR A 15 -11.01 15.67 10.01
N LEU A 16 -10.57 16.30 11.08
CA LEU A 16 -11.11 16.09 12.43
C LEU A 16 -12.46 16.79 12.60
N PRO A 17 -13.29 16.38 13.58
CA PRO A 17 -14.58 17.01 13.83
C PRO A 17 -14.44 18.52 14.04
N GLY A 18 -15.21 19.31 13.29
CA GLY A 18 -15.19 20.78 13.33
C GLY A 18 -13.99 21.45 12.66
N SER A 19 -13.04 20.69 12.08
CA SER A 19 -11.90 21.23 11.35
C SER A 19 -12.23 21.45 9.86
N ASN A 20 -11.81 22.59 9.32
CA ASN A 20 -11.84 22.90 7.89
C ASN A 20 -10.48 22.66 7.20
N SER A 21 -9.45 22.27 7.95
CA SER A 21 -8.13 21.92 7.43
C SER A 21 -7.85 20.44 7.57
N ALA A 22 -7.29 19.83 6.53
CA ALA A 22 -6.87 18.43 6.56
C ALA A 22 -5.48 18.28 7.14
N ILE A 23 -5.28 17.16 7.83
CA ILE A 23 -3.96 16.60 8.12
C ILE A 23 -3.63 15.66 6.95
N GLN A 24 -2.57 15.93 6.22
CA GLN A 24 -2.07 15.04 5.18
C GLN A 24 -1.12 14.02 5.81
N ALA A 25 -1.36 12.75 5.55
CA ALA A 25 -0.54 11.64 6.03
C ALA A 25 -0.38 10.58 4.93
N PRO A 26 0.74 9.83 4.92
CA PRO A 26 0.80 8.59 4.14
C PRO A 26 -0.23 7.62 4.68
N GLY A 27 -0.91 6.94 3.79
CA GLY A 27 -2.05 6.09 4.13
C GLY A 27 -2.15 4.84 3.28
N GLY A 28 -3.31 4.20 3.42
CA GLY A 28 -3.59 2.91 2.83
C GLY A 28 -3.19 1.74 3.72
N ALA A 29 -3.93 0.63 3.60
CA ALA A 29 -3.74 -0.55 4.44
C ALA A 29 -2.31 -1.08 4.40
N GLY A 30 -1.67 -1.08 3.22
CA GLY A 30 -0.29 -1.53 3.07
C GLY A 30 0.73 -0.70 3.84
N PHE A 31 0.56 0.62 3.88
CA PHE A 31 1.45 1.48 4.67
C PHE A 31 1.34 1.15 6.16
N TYR A 32 0.13 1.00 6.68
CA TYR A 32 -0.08 0.66 8.08
C TYR A 32 0.37 -0.77 8.40
N ALA A 33 0.14 -1.74 7.51
CA ALA A 33 0.65 -3.11 7.67
C ALA A 33 2.18 -3.13 7.72
N MET A 34 2.85 -2.40 6.82
CA MET A 34 4.31 -2.25 6.82
C MET A 34 4.81 -1.64 8.13
N CYS A 35 4.18 -0.57 8.62
CA CYS A 35 4.53 0.04 9.90
C CYS A 35 4.35 -0.94 11.07
N GLY A 36 3.26 -1.72 11.08
CA GLY A 36 3.01 -2.73 12.10
C GLY A 36 4.06 -3.85 12.08
N MET A 37 4.42 -4.34 10.91
CA MET A 37 5.46 -5.36 10.76
C MET A 37 6.83 -4.83 11.15
N LYS A 38 7.14 -3.55 10.89
CA LYS A 38 8.41 -2.91 11.24
C LYS A 38 8.72 -2.93 12.74
N VAL A 39 7.71 -3.06 13.57
CA VAL A 39 7.89 -3.20 15.04
C VAL A 39 8.62 -4.52 15.39
N TRP A 40 8.50 -5.53 14.53
CA TRP A 40 9.00 -6.90 14.81
C TRP A 40 10.11 -7.35 13.85
N GLU A 41 10.18 -6.75 12.66
CA GLU A 41 11.07 -7.18 11.59
C GLU A 41 11.66 -5.96 10.86
N ASP A 42 12.95 -5.99 10.60
CA ASP A 42 13.63 -4.91 9.88
C ASP A 42 13.60 -5.09 8.36
N ALA A 43 13.61 -6.34 7.91
CA ALA A 43 13.68 -6.68 6.49
C ALA A 43 12.27 -6.73 5.85
N ILE A 44 11.68 -5.56 5.64
CA ILE A 44 10.36 -5.40 5.02
C ILE A 44 10.49 -4.58 3.75
N GLU A 45 9.74 -4.99 2.74
CA GLU A 45 9.64 -4.26 1.47
C GLU A 45 8.19 -4.10 1.07
N ILE A 46 7.78 -2.87 0.78
CA ILE A 46 6.46 -2.59 0.21
C ILE A 46 6.56 -2.66 -1.31
N VAL A 47 5.67 -3.46 -1.93
CA VAL A 47 5.49 -3.48 -3.39
C VAL A 47 4.16 -2.82 -3.68
N THR A 48 4.21 -1.63 -4.25
CA THR A 48 3.05 -0.76 -4.36
C THR A 48 3.02 0.00 -5.67
N GLY A 49 1.87 0.02 -6.33
CA GLY A 49 1.62 1.02 -7.34
C GLY A 49 1.29 2.36 -6.69
N THR A 50 1.80 3.45 -7.27
CA THR A 50 1.58 4.81 -6.75
C THR A 50 1.78 5.86 -7.85
N GLY A 51 1.52 7.11 -7.53
CA GLY A 51 1.84 8.24 -8.37
C GLY A 51 3.29 8.72 -8.19
N SER A 52 3.84 9.37 -9.21
CA SER A 52 5.20 9.93 -9.15
C SER A 52 5.34 11.09 -8.15
N ASP A 53 4.23 11.66 -7.69
CA ASP A 53 4.16 12.70 -6.66
C ASP A 53 4.30 12.15 -5.23
N TYR A 54 4.25 10.82 -5.04
CA TYR A 54 4.34 10.22 -3.71
C TYR A 54 5.74 10.31 -3.12
N LEU A 55 6.73 9.81 -3.84
CA LEU A 55 8.09 9.64 -3.33
C LEU A 55 8.76 10.95 -2.89
N PRO A 56 8.68 12.08 -3.60
CA PRO A 56 9.30 13.33 -3.16
C PRO A 56 8.87 13.80 -1.77
N ASN A 57 7.66 13.41 -1.36
CA ASN A 57 7.06 13.83 -0.08
C ASN A 57 7.25 12.81 1.05
N ILE A 58 7.65 11.56 0.76
CA ILE A 58 7.78 10.50 1.76
C ILE A 58 9.18 9.91 1.86
N LYS A 59 10.05 10.20 0.88
CA LYS A 59 11.37 9.57 0.78
C LYS A 59 12.21 9.72 2.05
N GLU A 60 12.24 10.90 2.63
CA GLU A 60 12.98 11.15 3.87
C GLU A 60 12.49 10.27 5.02
N TRP A 61 11.18 10.04 5.10
CA TRP A 61 10.61 9.16 6.12
C TRP A 61 11.03 7.70 5.91
N TYR A 62 11.04 7.20 4.66
CA TYR A 62 11.52 5.86 4.33
C TYR A 62 13.01 5.69 4.64
N ASP A 63 13.83 6.67 4.25
CA ASP A 63 15.27 6.66 4.52
C ASP A 63 15.55 6.64 6.03
N ASN A 64 14.86 7.47 6.81
CA ASN A 64 15.02 7.56 8.27
C ASN A 64 14.57 6.28 9.00
N ASN A 65 13.66 5.51 8.41
CA ASN A 65 13.18 4.24 8.94
C ASN A 65 13.88 3.03 8.31
N HIS A 66 14.90 3.23 7.49
CA HIS A 66 15.65 2.17 6.82
C HIS A 66 14.76 1.22 6.00
N LEU A 67 13.79 1.77 5.29
CA LEU A 67 12.86 1.04 4.42
C LEU A 67 13.23 1.23 2.96
N SER A 68 13.18 0.13 2.19
CA SER A 68 13.42 0.18 0.74
C SER A 68 12.26 0.88 0.01
N ILE A 69 12.63 1.55 -1.07
CA ILE A 69 11.69 2.13 -2.05
C ILE A 69 11.72 1.39 -3.39
N ASP A 70 12.45 0.28 -3.47
CA ASP A 70 12.66 -0.46 -4.73
C ASP A 70 11.36 -1.08 -5.27
N GLY A 71 10.40 -1.34 -4.38
CA GLY A 71 9.08 -1.86 -4.72
C GLY A 71 8.05 -0.79 -5.14
N PHE A 72 8.46 0.49 -5.31
CA PHE A 72 7.56 1.53 -5.79
C PHE A 72 7.41 1.49 -7.31
N LEU A 73 6.19 1.29 -7.77
CA LEU A 73 5.82 1.23 -9.18
C LEU A 73 5.07 2.53 -9.55
N PHE A 74 5.77 3.47 -10.18
CA PHE A 74 5.18 4.75 -10.57
C PHE A 74 4.35 4.59 -11.84
N LYS A 75 3.06 4.35 -11.70
CA LYS A 75 2.16 4.01 -12.82
C LYS A 75 1.35 5.22 -13.31
N GLU A 76 1.20 6.23 -12.48
CA GLU A 76 0.45 7.45 -12.75
C GLU A 76 1.22 8.70 -12.28
N LYS A 77 0.72 9.88 -12.59
CA LYS A 77 1.30 11.13 -12.07
C LYS A 77 0.86 11.41 -10.65
N GLU A 78 -0.41 11.14 -10.36
CA GLU A 78 -1.05 11.44 -9.08
C GLU A 78 -1.23 10.16 -8.27
N THR A 79 -0.77 10.23 -7.02
CA THR A 79 -1.02 9.19 -6.01
C THR A 79 -2.50 9.17 -5.65
N PRO A 80 -3.13 8.00 -5.48
CA PRO A 80 -4.49 7.92 -4.98
C PRO A 80 -4.64 8.67 -3.66
N ARG A 81 -5.78 9.33 -3.49
CA ARG A 81 -6.08 10.18 -2.33
C ARG A 81 -7.38 9.72 -1.69
N THR A 82 -7.34 9.53 -0.37
CA THR A 82 -8.53 9.26 0.43
C THR A 82 -8.81 10.46 1.32
N ILE A 83 -10.01 11.02 1.19
CA ILE A 83 -10.52 12.02 2.13
C ILE A 83 -11.20 11.25 3.24
N VAL A 84 -10.68 11.38 4.47
CA VAL A 84 -11.25 10.78 5.68
C VAL A 84 -11.81 11.90 6.53
N ARG A 85 -13.11 11.99 6.63
CA ARG A 85 -13.80 13.03 7.40
C ARG A 85 -14.47 12.45 8.62
N TYR A 86 -13.98 12.81 9.80
CA TYR A 86 -14.59 12.42 11.06
C TYR A 86 -15.70 13.41 11.45
N PHE A 87 -16.86 12.89 11.78
CA PHE A 87 -17.98 13.63 12.33
C PHE A 87 -18.04 13.51 13.86
N SER A 88 -17.59 12.34 14.38
CA SER A 88 -17.43 12.02 15.79
C SER A 88 -16.34 10.94 15.93
N GLU A 89 -16.10 10.46 17.16
CA GLU A 89 -15.14 9.36 17.41
C GLU A 89 -15.54 8.07 16.66
N ASP A 90 -16.84 7.82 16.52
CA ASP A 90 -17.40 6.59 15.96
C ASP A 90 -17.97 6.75 14.54
N SER A 91 -17.91 7.95 13.96
CA SER A 91 -18.54 8.24 12.67
C SER A 91 -17.60 8.98 11.74
N ARG A 92 -17.36 8.37 10.58
CA ARG A 92 -16.52 8.97 9.53
C ARG A 92 -17.06 8.64 8.14
N GLU A 93 -16.64 9.43 7.18
CA GLU A 93 -16.83 9.22 5.76
C GLU A 93 -15.45 9.06 5.10
N GLU A 94 -15.38 8.15 4.14
CA GLU A 94 -14.17 7.94 3.32
C GLU A 94 -14.53 8.13 1.86
N ILE A 95 -13.82 9.04 1.19
CA ILE A 95 -14.03 9.36 -0.23
C ILE A 95 -12.73 9.13 -0.98
N ARG A 96 -12.76 8.28 -2.01
CA ARG A 96 -11.66 8.13 -2.98
C ARG A 96 -11.73 9.28 -3.97
N GLU A 97 -10.92 10.32 -3.77
CA GLU A 97 -10.98 11.58 -4.52
C GLU A 97 -10.83 11.37 -6.04
N LEU A 98 -9.89 10.51 -6.45
CA LEU A 98 -9.63 10.21 -7.87
C LEU A 98 -10.47 9.04 -8.41
N GLY A 99 -11.39 8.52 -7.61
CA GLY A 99 -12.32 7.44 -7.96
C GLY A 99 -11.70 6.05 -8.01
N ILE A 100 -12.57 5.03 -8.05
CA ILE A 100 -12.16 3.62 -7.99
C ILE A 100 -11.28 3.20 -9.16
N LYS A 101 -11.58 3.67 -10.37
CA LYS A 101 -10.82 3.33 -11.57
C LYS A 101 -9.35 3.75 -11.51
N HIS A 102 -9.05 4.85 -10.83
CA HIS A 102 -7.68 5.29 -10.62
C HIS A 102 -6.92 4.33 -9.71
N TYR A 103 -7.58 3.83 -8.65
CA TYR A 103 -7.02 2.78 -7.79
C TYR A 103 -6.74 1.49 -8.57
N ASP A 104 -7.69 1.04 -9.38
CA ASP A 104 -7.55 -0.19 -10.18
C ASP A 104 -6.38 -0.09 -11.17
N ASN A 105 -6.19 1.06 -11.80
CA ASN A 105 -5.11 1.27 -12.76
C ASN A 105 -3.72 1.29 -12.10
N ILE A 106 -3.66 1.73 -10.85
CA ILE A 106 -2.39 1.95 -10.15
C ILE A 106 -1.95 0.70 -9.39
N GLU A 107 -2.84 -0.22 -9.11
CA GLU A 107 -2.54 -1.43 -8.36
C GLU A 107 -1.40 -2.24 -8.98
N ALA A 108 -0.50 -2.76 -8.15
CA ALA A 108 0.57 -3.65 -8.60
C ALA A 108 0.01 -4.98 -9.07
N SER A 109 0.31 -5.36 -10.32
CA SER A 109 -0.11 -6.66 -10.89
C SER A 109 0.72 -7.81 -10.29
N PRO A 110 0.23 -9.05 -10.35
CA PRO A 110 0.99 -10.22 -9.91
C PRO A 110 2.36 -10.34 -10.58
N GLN A 111 2.48 -10.00 -11.87
CA GLN A 111 3.73 -10.04 -12.62
C GLN A 111 4.73 -8.99 -12.12
N GLU A 112 4.26 -7.83 -11.67
CA GLU A 112 5.10 -6.78 -11.09
C GLU A 112 5.54 -7.16 -9.66
N VAL A 113 4.77 -7.95 -8.93
CA VAL A 113 5.11 -8.47 -7.61
C VAL A 113 6.09 -9.64 -7.68
N ALA A 114 6.00 -10.48 -8.72
CA ALA A 114 6.77 -11.71 -8.87
C ALA A 114 8.28 -11.58 -8.61
N PRO A 115 9.00 -10.55 -9.09
CA PRO A 115 10.44 -10.41 -8.85
C PRO A 115 10.80 -10.28 -7.36
N PHE A 116 9.88 -9.78 -6.54
CA PHE A 116 10.09 -9.56 -5.11
C PHE A 116 9.87 -10.81 -4.26
N LEU A 117 9.20 -11.84 -4.81
CA LEU A 117 8.89 -13.07 -4.10
C LEU A 117 10.13 -13.97 -3.90
N GLN A 118 11.17 -13.80 -4.72
CA GLN A 118 12.36 -14.61 -4.60
C GLN A 118 13.07 -14.36 -3.26
N GLY A 119 13.16 -15.40 -2.44
CA GLY A 119 13.77 -15.35 -1.12
C GLY A 119 12.94 -14.60 -0.06
N ALA A 120 11.67 -14.30 -0.35
CA ALA A 120 10.76 -13.74 0.63
C ALA A 120 10.43 -14.77 1.72
N ALA A 121 10.29 -14.31 2.96
CA ALA A 121 9.86 -15.10 4.12
C ALA A 121 8.34 -15.22 4.21
N GLY A 122 7.62 -14.29 3.59
CA GLY A 122 6.17 -14.24 3.55
C GLY A 122 5.69 -13.00 2.79
N ILE A 123 4.42 -13.00 2.47
CA ILE A 123 3.76 -11.86 1.82
C ILE A 123 2.44 -11.53 2.52
N TYR A 124 2.23 -10.25 2.79
CA TYR A 124 0.93 -9.68 3.11
C TYR A 124 0.33 -9.07 1.84
N ILE A 125 -0.94 -9.38 1.55
CA ILE A 125 -1.69 -8.85 0.41
C ILE A 125 -2.95 -8.19 0.96
N PHE A 126 -3.11 -6.89 0.69
CA PHE A 126 -4.36 -6.20 1.00
C PHE A 126 -5.48 -6.68 0.07
N LYS A 127 -6.68 -6.73 0.59
CA LYS A 127 -7.88 -7.21 -0.09
C LYS A 127 -8.00 -6.67 -1.53
N ASN A 128 -8.12 -7.59 -2.45
CA ASN A 128 -8.37 -7.34 -3.84
C ASN A 128 -9.57 -8.19 -4.28
N GLU A 129 -10.57 -7.60 -4.90
CA GLU A 129 -11.79 -8.27 -5.32
C GLU A 129 -11.71 -8.78 -6.78
N ASN A 130 -10.57 -8.59 -7.45
CA ASN A 130 -10.38 -9.00 -8.84
C ASN A 130 -10.05 -10.50 -8.94
N PRO A 131 -10.95 -11.35 -9.50
CA PRO A 131 -10.70 -12.79 -9.61
C PRO A 131 -9.49 -13.14 -10.50
N THR A 132 -9.24 -12.34 -11.54
CA THR A 132 -8.08 -12.55 -12.44
C THR A 132 -6.78 -12.32 -11.69
N TYR A 133 -6.70 -11.25 -10.89
CA TYR A 133 -5.56 -11.00 -10.03
C TYR A 133 -5.25 -12.21 -9.13
N TRP A 134 -6.26 -12.74 -8.43
CA TRP A 134 -6.06 -13.88 -7.54
C TRP A 134 -5.70 -15.17 -8.26
N SER A 135 -6.27 -15.43 -9.45
CA SER A 135 -5.89 -16.60 -10.24
C SER A 135 -4.39 -16.59 -10.59
N GLU A 136 -3.87 -15.44 -11.00
CA GLU A 136 -2.46 -15.27 -11.34
C GLU A 136 -1.56 -15.27 -10.11
N MET A 137 -1.95 -14.54 -9.06
CA MET A 137 -1.18 -14.44 -7.82
C MET A 137 -1.05 -15.78 -7.12
N LEU A 138 -2.13 -16.57 -7.00
CA LEU A 138 -2.09 -17.89 -6.39
C LEU A 138 -1.16 -18.85 -7.16
N SER A 139 -1.15 -18.76 -8.48
CA SER A 139 -0.22 -19.55 -9.30
C SER A 139 1.25 -19.19 -9.01
N LEU A 140 1.54 -17.90 -8.85
CA LEU A 140 2.88 -17.44 -8.48
C LEU A 140 3.27 -17.90 -7.08
N LEU A 141 2.38 -17.73 -6.10
CA LEU A 141 2.64 -18.07 -4.69
C LEU A 141 2.88 -19.56 -4.48
N GLN A 142 2.16 -20.42 -5.21
CA GLN A 142 2.39 -21.88 -5.16
C GLN A 142 3.81 -22.27 -5.56
N ASN A 143 4.42 -21.54 -6.47
CA ASN A 143 5.79 -21.80 -6.92
C ASN A 143 6.86 -21.37 -5.91
N HIS A 144 6.52 -20.49 -4.98
CA HIS A 144 7.46 -19.94 -4.00
C HIS A 144 7.34 -20.54 -2.60
N GLU A 145 6.26 -21.28 -2.30
CA GLU A 145 6.01 -21.96 -1.01
C GLU A 145 6.11 -21.02 0.21
N ILE A 146 5.77 -19.75 0.06
CA ILE A 146 5.86 -18.75 1.14
C ILE A 146 4.51 -18.57 1.85
N PRO A 147 4.51 -18.30 3.17
CA PRO A 147 3.30 -17.92 3.89
C PRO A 147 2.63 -16.68 3.30
N VAL A 148 1.31 -16.72 3.22
CA VAL A 148 0.48 -15.61 2.73
C VAL A 148 -0.49 -15.17 3.82
N MET A 149 -0.51 -13.89 4.09
CA MET A 149 -1.56 -13.24 4.88
C MET A 149 -2.32 -12.29 3.95
N TRP A 150 -3.63 -12.39 3.93
CA TRP A 150 -4.47 -11.42 3.21
C TRP A 150 -5.57 -10.88 4.12
N GLU A 151 -6.01 -9.66 3.83
CA GLU A 151 -7.08 -8.97 4.52
C GLU A 151 -8.18 -8.54 3.54
#